data_16d6a86021cf23b9c8686fe40cf5977a
#
_entry.id   16d6a86021cf23b9c8686fe40cf5977a
#
_cell.length_a   1.000
_cell.length_b   1.000
_cell.length_c   1.000
_cell.angle_alpha   90.00
_cell.angle_beta   90.00
_cell.angle_gamma   90.00
#
_symmetry.space_group_name_H-M   'P 1'
#
loop_
_entity.id
_entity.type
_entity.pdbx_description
1 polymer ?
#
loop_
_entity_poly.entity_id
_entity_poly.type
_entity_poly.pdbx_seq_one_letter_code
_entity_poly.pdbx_strand_id
1 'polypeptide(L)'
;MAAFDRIQSGIPEMDAAFDNIRLGDNVVWRVSDLSQFRLFMEPYVEQAIRDQRNIIYLRFASHAPLVTDRPEVKTVRLPLSHRFETFTVDIHNIIEHEGKDAFYVFDCLSDLQAAWATDLMMGNFFRVTCPFLFILDTVAFFPVIRGKHSVQAVSKILDTTQLFIDIYADSRNIYVRPEKVWNRNSDTMFLPHIYEPDTGFFRPILDGVKSSRFYQTLAQAQRSAEEQYADS
;
A
#
# COMPACT_ATOMS: atom_id res chain seq x y z
N MET A 1 0.87 -23.28 11.17
CA MET A 1 0.02 -22.23 10.55
C MET A 1 0.99 -21.20 10.01
N ALA A 2 1.14 -21.11 8.71
CA ALA A 2 2.04 -20.13 8.08
C ALA A 2 1.46 -18.70 8.15
N ALA A 3 0.12 -18.57 8.27
CA ALA A 3 -0.53 -17.30 8.49
C ALA A 3 0.07 -16.61 9.73
N PHE A 4 0.48 -15.36 9.56
CA PHE A 4 1.15 -14.54 10.56
C PHE A 4 2.67 -14.76 10.73
N ASP A 5 3.32 -15.60 9.93
CA ASP A 5 4.78 -15.64 9.94
C ASP A 5 5.32 -14.26 9.57
N ARG A 6 6.29 -13.80 10.36
CA ARG A 6 6.93 -12.50 10.18
C ARG A 6 7.83 -12.54 8.96
N ILE A 7 7.69 -11.53 8.12
CA ILE A 7 8.55 -11.29 6.97
C ILE A 7 9.24 -9.94 7.08
N GLN A 8 10.33 -9.76 6.37
CA GLN A 8 11.04 -8.49 6.32
C GLN A 8 10.49 -7.62 5.18
N SER A 9 10.30 -6.34 5.47
CA SER A 9 9.87 -5.34 4.47
C SER A 9 11.01 -4.79 3.63
N GLY A 10 12.26 -5.07 4.02
CA GLY A 10 13.45 -4.42 3.48
C GLY A 10 13.83 -3.11 4.18
N ILE A 11 13.05 -2.68 5.18
CA ILE A 11 13.33 -1.52 6.04
C ILE A 11 13.29 -2.00 7.50
N PRO A 12 14.43 -2.43 8.08
CA PRO A 12 14.46 -3.10 9.39
C PRO A 12 13.86 -2.28 10.54
N GLU A 13 14.06 -0.96 10.54
CA GLU A 13 13.51 -0.08 11.56
C GLU A 13 11.97 0.05 11.44
N MET A 14 11.41 -0.03 10.23
CA MET A 14 9.97 -0.09 10.00
C MET A 14 9.41 -1.43 10.50
N ASP A 15 10.12 -2.53 10.23
CA ASP A 15 9.75 -3.85 10.74
C ASP A 15 9.70 -3.87 12.27
N ALA A 16 10.67 -3.25 12.93
CA ALA A 16 10.68 -3.09 14.38
C ALA A 16 9.51 -2.22 14.88
N ALA A 17 9.20 -1.11 14.18
CA ALA A 17 8.13 -0.19 14.56
C ALA A 17 6.74 -0.82 14.40
N PHE A 18 6.52 -1.66 13.39
CA PHE A 18 5.22 -2.26 13.08
C PHE A 18 5.09 -3.74 13.47
N ASP A 19 6.07 -4.28 14.19
CA ASP A 19 6.13 -5.72 14.52
C ASP A 19 6.04 -6.60 13.26
N ASN A 20 6.80 -6.24 12.25
CA ASN A 20 6.94 -6.84 10.93
C ASN A 20 5.68 -6.80 10.03
N ILE A 21 5.90 -6.98 8.74
CA ILE A 21 4.88 -7.47 7.83
C ILE A 21 4.73 -8.97 8.05
N ARG A 22 3.53 -9.51 7.81
CA ARG A 22 3.24 -10.92 8.05
C ARG A 22 2.57 -11.55 6.85
N LEU A 23 2.73 -12.85 6.68
CA LEU A 23 1.94 -13.59 5.69
C LEU A 23 0.44 -13.40 5.96
N GLY A 24 -0.31 -13.10 4.90
CA GLY A 24 -1.71 -12.72 4.93
C GLY A 24 -1.95 -11.20 4.90
N ASP A 25 -0.90 -10.36 4.97
CA ASP A 25 -1.10 -8.91 5.01
C ASP A 25 -1.47 -8.31 3.67
N ASN A 26 -2.54 -7.54 3.69
CA ASN A 26 -2.88 -6.56 2.68
C ASN A 26 -2.46 -5.19 3.21
N VAL A 27 -1.45 -4.59 2.60
CA VAL A 27 -0.83 -3.33 3.04
C VAL A 27 -1.23 -2.21 2.09
N VAL A 28 -1.98 -1.25 2.57
CA VAL A 28 -2.35 -0.06 1.81
C VAL A 28 -1.44 1.10 2.17
N TRP A 29 -0.89 1.71 1.14
CA TRP A 29 -0.08 2.92 1.19
C TRP A 29 -0.89 4.07 0.60
N ARG A 30 -1.47 4.92 1.44
CA ARG A 30 -2.16 6.11 0.99
C ARG A 30 -1.15 7.24 0.80
N VAL A 31 -0.94 7.63 -0.44
CA VAL A 31 0.11 8.57 -0.86
C VAL A 31 -0.48 9.74 -1.63
N SER A 32 0.23 10.85 -1.69
CA SER A 32 -0.12 11.97 -2.57
C SER A 32 0.41 11.78 -3.99
N ASP A 33 1.52 11.04 -4.12
CA ASP A 33 2.20 10.74 -5.38
C ASP A 33 2.82 9.33 -5.34
N LEU A 34 2.89 8.67 -6.49
CA LEU A 34 3.43 7.31 -6.60
C LEU A 34 4.93 7.21 -6.31
N SER A 35 5.69 8.32 -6.41
CA SER A 35 7.09 8.32 -5.97
C SER A 35 7.22 8.04 -4.48
N GLN A 36 6.27 8.48 -3.66
CA GLN A 36 6.22 8.17 -2.23
C GLN A 36 5.99 6.68 -1.98
N PHE A 37 5.13 6.03 -2.76
CA PHE A 37 4.91 4.59 -2.67
C PHE A 37 6.17 3.80 -3.02
N ARG A 38 6.92 4.23 -4.03
CA ARG A 38 8.16 3.56 -4.45
C ARG A 38 9.18 3.44 -3.33
N LEU A 39 9.26 4.42 -2.43
CA LEU A 39 10.19 4.41 -1.30
C LEU A 39 10.02 3.20 -0.38
N PHE A 40 8.83 2.61 -0.34
CA PHE A 40 8.50 1.44 0.48
C PHE A 40 8.35 0.17 -0.36
N MET A 41 7.88 0.30 -1.59
CA MET A 41 7.70 -0.80 -2.51
C MET A 41 9.04 -1.37 -3.01
N GLU A 42 10.01 -0.51 -3.35
CA GLU A 42 11.31 -0.97 -3.84
C GLU A 42 12.08 -1.81 -2.80
N PRO A 43 12.26 -1.37 -1.53
CA PRO A 43 12.85 -2.21 -0.50
C PRO A 43 12.12 -3.53 -0.28
N TYR A 44 10.77 -3.52 -0.33
CA TYR A 44 9.96 -4.73 -0.22
C TYR A 44 10.22 -5.72 -1.36
N VAL A 45 10.26 -5.26 -2.60
CA VAL A 45 10.56 -6.10 -3.77
C VAL A 45 11.99 -6.64 -3.69
N GLU A 46 12.98 -5.81 -3.36
CA GLU A 46 14.36 -6.22 -3.18
C GLU A 46 14.52 -7.29 -2.07
N GLN A 47 13.81 -7.12 -0.96
CA GLN A 47 13.82 -8.11 0.12
C GLN A 47 13.16 -9.41 -0.32
N ALA A 48 12.02 -9.34 -0.99
CA ALA A 48 11.31 -10.51 -1.50
C ALA A 48 12.16 -11.30 -2.52
N ILE A 49 12.96 -10.62 -3.36
CA ILE A 49 13.93 -11.26 -4.26
C ILE A 49 15.02 -12.00 -3.45
N ARG A 50 15.60 -11.35 -2.44
CA ARG A 50 16.60 -12.00 -1.56
C ARG A 50 16.05 -13.24 -0.87
N ASP A 51 14.77 -13.18 -0.48
CA ASP A 51 14.05 -14.27 0.19
C ASP A 51 13.49 -15.32 -0.80
N GLN A 52 13.79 -15.18 -2.11
CA GLN A 52 13.34 -16.07 -3.19
C GLN A 52 11.82 -16.27 -3.23
N ARG A 53 11.06 -15.20 -2.98
CA ARG A 53 9.58 -15.21 -2.99
C ARG A 53 9.05 -15.18 -4.42
N ASN A 54 7.86 -15.74 -4.63
CA ASN A 54 7.11 -15.60 -5.88
C ASN A 54 6.50 -14.20 -5.95
N ILE A 55 7.08 -13.30 -6.75
CA ILE A 55 6.70 -11.88 -6.80
C ILE A 55 5.91 -11.60 -8.07
N ILE A 56 4.70 -11.06 -7.92
CA ILE A 56 3.80 -10.74 -9.01
C ILE A 56 3.51 -9.23 -9.01
N TYR A 57 3.86 -8.57 -10.12
CA TYR A 57 3.47 -7.20 -10.38
C TYR A 57 2.25 -7.16 -11.29
N LEU A 58 1.12 -6.69 -10.76
CA LEU A 58 -0.14 -6.54 -11.48
C LEU A 58 -0.20 -5.17 -12.14
N ARG A 59 0.10 -5.12 -13.41
CA ARG A 59 0.25 -3.92 -14.22
C ARG A 59 -1.03 -3.63 -15.01
N PHE A 60 -1.70 -2.50 -14.76
CA PHE A 60 -2.91 -2.09 -15.47
C PHE A 60 -3.03 -0.59 -15.69
N ALA A 61 -2.31 0.24 -14.96
CA ALA A 61 -2.37 1.70 -15.07
C ALA A 61 -1.55 2.25 -16.25
N SER A 62 -1.84 3.49 -16.65
CA SER A 62 -1.18 4.17 -17.77
C SER A 62 0.14 4.85 -17.40
N HIS A 63 0.38 5.12 -16.10
CA HIS A 63 1.63 5.73 -15.64
C HIS A 63 2.86 4.84 -15.92
N ALA A 64 4.06 5.36 -15.76
CA ALA A 64 5.29 4.58 -15.88
C ALA A 64 5.28 3.39 -14.90
N PRO A 65 5.84 2.20 -15.27
CA PRO A 65 5.86 1.04 -14.40
C PRO A 65 6.44 1.38 -13.02
N LEU A 66 5.78 0.88 -11.96
CA LEU A 66 6.26 1.05 -10.57
C LEU A 66 7.45 0.15 -10.31
N VAL A 67 7.37 -1.10 -10.75
CA VAL A 67 8.46 -2.08 -10.62
C VAL A 67 9.26 -2.11 -11.90
N THR A 68 10.59 -2.03 -11.78
CA THR A 68 11.50 -2.20 -12.92
C THR A 68 11.40 -3.64 -13.45
N ASP A 69 11.42 -3.78 -14.78
CA ASP A 69 11.40 -5.10 -15.42
C ASP A 69 12.65 -5.90 -15.06
N ARG A 70 12.45 -7.07 -14.47
CA ARG A 70 13.51 -7.97 -14.01
C ARG A 70 13.01 -9.42 -13.95
N PRO A 71 13.89 -10.41 -14.16
CA PRO A 71 13.48 -11.82 -14.31
C PRO A 71 12.85 -12.43 -13.05
N GLU A 72 13.16 -11.88 -11.87
CA GLU A 72 12.62 -12.36 -10.58
C GLU A 72 11.19 -11.90 -10.32
N VAL A 73 10.68 -10.94 -11.10
CA VAL A 73 9.32 -10.38 -10.93
C VAL A 73 8.45 -10.72 -12.12
N LYS A 74 7.40 -11.48 -11.88
CA LYS A 74 6.40 -11.81 -12.89
C LYS A 74 5.45 -10.62 -13.11
N THR A 75 5.59 -9.93 -14.24
CA THR A 75 4.68 -8.84 -14.60
C THR A 75 3.48 -9.38 -15.36
N VAL A 76 2.28 -9.23 -14.80
CA VAL A 76 1.01 -9.58 -15.43
C VAL A 76 0.30 -8.29 -15.85
N ARG A 77 0.01 -8.15 -17.15
CA ARG A 77 -0.64 -6.97 -17.71
C ARG A 77 -2.13 -7.20 -17.86
N LEU A 78 -2.93 -6.26 -17.35
CA LEU A 78 -4.39 -6.28 -17.42
C LEU A 78 -4.86 -5.03 -18.18
N PRO A 79 -5.88 -5.13 -19.05
CA PRO A 79 -6.41 -3.97 -19.76
C PRO A 79 -7.17 -3.02 -18.83
N LEU A 80 -6.88 -1.71 -18.92
CA LEU A 80 -7.63 -0.67 -18.20
C LEU A 80 -9.12 -0.61 -18.57
N SER A 81 -9.47 -1.10 -19.78
CA SER A 81 -10.85 -1.06 -20.28
C SER A 81 -11.78 -2.09 -19.65
N HIS A 82 -11.27 -2.99 -18.80
CA HIS A 82 -12.10 -3.99 -18.15
C HIS A 82 -13.05 -3.33 -17.15
N ARG A 83 -14.33 -3.71 -17.21
CA ARG A 83 -15.31 -3.36 -16.20
C ARG A 83 -14.96 -4.01 -14.88
N PHE A 84 -15.51 -3.49 -13.80
CA PHE A 84 -15.24 -3.93 -12.42
C PHE A 84 -15.31 -5.45 -12.26
N GLU A 85 -16.37 -6.09 -12.78
CA GLU A 85 -16.59 -7.52 -12.63
C GLU A 85 -15.52 -8.34 -13.36
N THR A 86 -15.23 -7.99 -14.61
CA THR A 86 -14.21 -8.69 -15.43
C THR A 86 -12.84 -8.51 -14.81
N PHE A 87 -12.48 -7.30 -14.40
CA PHE A 87 -11.21 -7.02 -13.74
C PHE A 87 -11.05 -7.82 -12.45
N THR A 88 -12.10 -7.86 -11.63
CA THR A 88 -12.08 -8.62 -10.37
C THR A 88 -11.91 -10.11 -10.60
N VAL A 89 -12.62 -10.68 -11.59
CA VAL A 89 -12.48 -12.09 -11.97
C VAL A 89 -11.08 -12.40 -12.46
N ASP A 90 -10.50 -11.55 -13.32
CA ASP A 90 -9.14 -11.75 -13.82
C ASP A 90 -8.10 -11.72 -12.70
N ILE A 91 -8.22 -10.77 -11.77
CA ILE A 91 -7.35 -10.72 -10.57
C ILE A 91 -7.51 -12.00 -9.73
N HIS A 92 -8.73 -12.44 -9.48
CA HIS A 92 -8.96 -13.65 -8.68
C HIS A 92 -8.39 -14.91 -9.35
N ASN A 93 -8.54 -15.04 -10.69
CA ASN A 93 -7.94 -16.15 -11.45
C ASN A 93 -6.40 -16.13 -11.34
N ILE A 94 -5.78 -14.96 -11.39
CA ILE A 94 -4.32 -14.82 -11.21
C ILE A 94 -3.93 -15.26 -9.80
N ILE A 95 -4.62 -14.76 -8.77
CA ILE A 95 -4.34 -15.08 -7.37
C ILE A 95 -4.50 -16.60 -7.12
N GLU A 96 -5.56 -17.20 -7.64
CA GLU A 96 -5.79 -18.65 -7.54
C GLU A 96 -4.68 -19.46 -8.24
N HIS A 97 -4.26 -19.02 -9.42
CA HIS A 97 -3.21 -19.68 -10.19
C HIS A 97 -1.84 -19.60 -9.49
N GLU A 98 -1.48 -18.45 -8.92
CA GLU A 98 -0.21 -18.25 -8.21
C GLU A 98 -0.19 -18.94 -6.84
N GLY A 99 -1.36 -19.09 -6.22
CA GLY A 99 -1.55 -19.87 -5.00
C GLY A 99 -1.02 -19.19 -3.74
N LYS A 100 -0.56 -20.03 -2.79
CA LYS A 100 -0.10 -19.57 -1.47
C LYS A 100 1.27 -18.90 -1.50
N ASP A 101 1.52 -18.08 -0.49
CA ASP A 101 2.82 -17.44 -0.21
C ASP A 101 3.32 -16.52 -1.33
N ALA A 102 2.43 -16.09 -2.26
CA ALA A 102 2.77 -15.16 -3.32
C ALA A 102 2.79 -13.71 -2.80
N PHE A 103 3.72 -12.92 -3.34
CA PHE A 103 3.93 -11.51 -2.98
C PHE A 103 3.48 -10.63 -4.14
N TYR A 104 2.55 -9.73 -3.88
CA TYR A 104 1.95 -8.89 -4.89
C TYR A 104 2.34 -7.43 -4.75
N VAL A 105 2.63 -6.79 -5.87
CA VAL A 105 2.59 -5.34 -6.03
C VAL A 105 1.45 -5.01 -6.99
N PHE A 106 0.45 -4.29 -6.52
CA PHE A 106 -0.60 -3.77 -7.37
C PHE A 106 -0.16 -2.43 -7.97
N ASP A 107 -0.53 -2.18 -9.21
CA ASP A 107 -0.53 -0.83 -9.77
C ASP A 107 -1.54 0.05 -9.02
N CYS A 108 -1.53 1.34 -9.31
CA CYS A 108 -2.43 2.29 -8.66
C CYS A 108 -3.90 2.02 -9.05
N LEU A 109 -4.64 1.40 -8.14
CA LEU A 109 -6.08 1.16 -8.32
C LEU A 109 -6.87 2.46 -8.51
N SER A 110 -6.37 3.60 -8.01
CA SER A 110 -7.01 4.90 -8.21
C SER A 110 -7.14 5.29 -9.68
N ASP A 111 -6.31 4.74 -10.57
CA ASP A 111 -6.39 4.99 -12.02
C ASP A 111 -7.60 4.25 -12.67
N LEU A 112 -8.15 3.25 -12.00
CA LEU A 112 -9.35 2.54 -12.46
C LEU A 112 -10.65 3.27 -12.15
N GLN A 113 -10.61 4.33 -11.36
CA GLN A 113 -11.82 5.10 -10.99
C GLN A 113 -12.57 5.60 -12.23
N ALA A 114 -11.86 6.06 -13.24
CA ALA A 114 -12.48 6.54 -14.50
C ALA A 114 -13.13 5.41 -15.33
N ALA A 115 -12.65 4.16 -15.17
CA ALA A 115 -13.20 2.99 -15.86
C ALA A 115 -14.36 2.33 -15.11
N TRP A 116 -14.47 2.60 -13.81
CA TRP A 116 -15.52 2.02 -12.96
C TRP A 116 -16.66 3.02 -12.71
N ALA A 117 -17.87 2.51 -12.64
CA ALA A 117 -19.07 3.34 -12.59
C ALA A 117 -19.16 4.23 -11.34
N THR A 118 -18.55 3.84 -10.24
CA THR A 118 -18.55 4.60 -8.97
C THR A 118 -17.29 4.34 -8.17
N ASP A 119 -16.88 5.34 -7.39
CA ASP A 119 -15.79 5.24 -6.41
C ASP A 119 -16.02 4.12 -5.37
N LEU A 120 -17.27 3.79 -5.04
CA LEU A 120 -17.62 2.68 -4.16
C LEU A 120 -17.14 1.31 -4.67
N MET A 121 -16.94 1.15 -5.98
CA MET A 121 -16.38 -0.07 -6.58
C MET A 121 -14.97 -0.34 -6.08
N MET A 122 -14.17 0.69 -5.79
CA MET A 122 -12.86 0.55 -5.15
C MET A 122 -12.98 -0.16 -3.80
N GLY A 123 -13.83 0.31 -2.92
CA GLY A 123 -14.06 -0.34 -1.63
C GLY A 123 -14.62 -1.77 -1.77
N ASN A 124 -15.47 -2.01 -2.79
CA ASN A 124 -15.99 -3.35 -3.06
C ASN A 124 -14.90 -4.30 -3.57
N PHE A 125 -13.95 -3.81 -4.40
CA PHE A 125 -12.79 -4.59 -4.83
C PHE A 125 -11.99 -5.10 -3.62
N PHE A 126 -11.64 -4.22 -2.67
CA PHE A 126 -10.93 -4.62 -1.46
C PHE A 126 -11.72 -5.64 -0.63
N ARG A 127 -13.03 -5.44 -0.50
CA ARG A 127 -13.90 -6.36 0.28
C ARG A 127 -13.96 -7.79 -0.25
N VAL A 128 -13.80 -8.00 -1.56
CA VAL A 128 -13.82 -9.35 -2.16
C VAL A 128 -12.42 -9.91 -2.37
N THR A 129 -11.41 -9.05 -2.61
CA THR A 129 -10.05 -9.50 -2.95
C THR A 129 -9.17 -9.70 -1.71
N CYS A 130 -9.20 -8.79 -0.71
CA CYS A 130 -8.35 -8.90 0.47
C CYS A 130 -8.60 -10.15 1.31
N PRO A 131 -9.84 -10.61 1.57
CA PRO A 131 -10.06 -11.86 2.28
C PRO A 131 -9.52 -13.08 1.52
N PHE A 132 -9.57 -13.05 0.19
CA PHE A 132 -9.04 -14.13 -0.64
C PHE A 132 -7.51 -14.18 -0.59
N LEU A 133 -6.83 -13.03 -0.70
CA LEU A 133 -5.39 -12.90 -0.50
C LEU A 133 -4.98 -13.37 0.92
N PHE A 134 -5.73 -12.99 1.94
CA PHE A 134 -5.47 -13.37 3.32
C PHE A 134 -5.51 -14.90 3.55
N ILE A 135 -6.51 -15.59 3.00
CA ILE A 135 -6.66 -17.05 3.14
C ILE A 135 -5.51 -17.81 2.46
N LEU A 136 -4.89 -17.22 1.44
CA LEU A 136 -3.76 -17.80 0.72
C LEU A 136 -2.39 -17.43 1.32
N ASP A 137 -2.36 -16.82 2.50
CA ASP A 137 -1.13 -16.40 3.19
C ASP A 137 -0.24 -15.52 2.31
N THR A 138 -0.82 -14.71 1.41
CA THR A 138 -0.09 -13.83 0.50
C THR A 138 0.27 -12.51 1.17
N VAL A 139 1.17 -11.73 0.56
CA VAL A 139 1.41 -10.33 0.94
C VAL A 139 1.15 -9.43 -0.25
N ALA A 140 0.35 -8.39 -0.06
CA ALA A 140 -0.02 -7.50 -1.15
C ALA A 140 0.16 -6.03 -0.76
N PHE A 141 0.87 -5.27 -1.60
CA PHE A 141 1.06 -3.82 -1.49
C PHE A 141 0.17 -3.09 -2.48
N PHE A 142 -0.63 -2.15 -1.96
CA PHE A 142 -1.58 -1.36 -2.73
C PHE A 142 -1.32 0.14 -2.55
N PRO A 143 -0.95 0.88 -3.60
CA PRO A 143 -0.97 2.34 -3.55
C PRO A 143 -2.41 2.87 -3.75
N VAL A 144 -2.79 3.83 -2.93
CA VAL A 144 -4.04 4.58 -3.04
C VAL A 144 -3.73 6.07 -3.03
N ILE A 145 -4.20 6.81 -4.04
CA ILE A 145 -3.94 8.24 -4.13
C ILE A 145 -4.88 9.02 -3.23
N ARG A 146 -4.31 9.85 -2.37
CA ARG A 146 -5.04 10.78 -1.50
C ARG A 146 -5.85 11.77 -2.34
N GLY A 147 -7.08 12.04 -1.94
CA GLY A 147 -7.98 12.96 -2.64
C GLY A 147 -8.69 12.38 -3.87
N LYS A 148 -8.40 11.13 -4.26
CA LYS A 148 -9.08 10.47 -5.38
C LYS A 148 -10.32 9.68 -4.98
N HIS A 149 -10.51 9.41 -3.69
CA HIS A 149 -11.56 8.53 -3.21
C HIS A 149 -12.38 9.17 -2.09
N SER A 150 -13.69 8.88 -2.08
CA SER A 150 -14.59 9.30 -1.01
C SER A 150 -14.20 8.71 0.34
N VAL A 151 -14.61 9.37 1.41
CA VAL A 151 -14.45 8.87 2.78
C VAL A 151 -15.07 7.47 2.94
N GLN A 152 -16.19 7.20 2.27
CA GLN A 152 -16.85 5.89 2.32
C GLN A 152 -16.03 4.78 1.65
N ALA A 153 -15.41 5.06 0.49
CA ALA A 153 -14.54 4.11 -0.18
C ALA A 153 -13.29 3.82 0.67
N VAL A 154 -12.63 4.87 1.18
CA VAL A 154 -11.46 4.74 2.05
C VAL A 154 -11.78 3.97 3.33
N SER A 155 -12.95 4.21 3.96
CA SER A 155 -13.38 3.46 5.14
C SER A 155 -13.51 1.96 4.85
N LYS A 156 -14.11 1.57 3.72
CA LYS A 156 -14.19 0.16 3.31
C LYS A 156 -12.82 -0.48 3.10
N ILE A 157 -11.88 0.26 2.51
CA ILE A 157 -10.50 -0.20 2.32
C ILE A 157 -9.84 -0.42 3.69
N LEU A 158 -9.95 0.57 4.58
CA LEU A 158 -9.41 0.49 5.94
C LEU A 158 -9.98 -0.72 6.71
N ASP A 159 -11.26 -1.00 6.58
CA ASP A 159 -11.92 -2.10 7.28
C ASP A 159 -11.37 -3.47 6.86
N THR A 160 -11.02 -3.64 5.59
CA THR A 160 -10.65 -4.93 5.00
C THR A 160 -9.16 -5.24 5.01
N THR A 161 -8.30 -4.23 5.14
CA THR A 161 -6.84 -4.41 5.09
C THR A 161 -6.22 -4.61 6.47
N GLN A 162 -5.07 -5.25 6.57
CA GLN A 162 -4.36 -5.48 7.82
C GLN A 162 -3.50 -4.28 8.22
N LEU A 163 -2.86 -3.65 7.23
CA LEU A 163 -2.12 -2.40 7.44
C LEU A 163 -2.67 -1.32 6.53
N PHE A 164 -2.91 -0.15 7.10
CA PHE A 164 -3.25 1.06 6.36
C PHE A 164 -2.33 2.19 6.81
N ILE A 165 -1.49 2.66 5.90
CA ILE A 165 -0.39 3.56 6.23
C ILE A 165 -0.51 4.82 5.37
N ASP A 166 -0.57 5.97 6.03
CA ASP A 166 -0.55 7.28 5.40
C ASP A 166 0.87 7.80 5.24
N ILE A 167 1.20 8.22 4.04
CA ILE A 167 2.46 8.88 3.74
C ILE A 167 2.22 10.36 3.47
N TYR A 168 3.00 11.20 4.12
CA TYR A 168 3.04 12.63 3.91
C TYR A 168 4.47 13.06 3.59
N ALA A 169 4.64 14.09 2.80
CA ALA A 169 5.95 14.64 2.49
C ALA A 169 5.93 16.17 2.58
N ASP A 170 6.98 16.73 3.12
CA ASP A 170 7.35 18.13 2.92
C ASP A 170 8.66 18.20 2.10
N SER A 171 9.24 19.39 1.94
CA SER A 171 10.45 19.58 1.16
C SER A 171 11.70 18.86 1.72
N ARG A 172 11.62 18.25 2.91
CA ARG A 172 12.78 17.70 3.63
C ARG A 172 12.55 16.30 4.19
N ASN A 173 11.29 15.95 4.48
CA ASN A 173 10.99 14.75 5.26
C ASN A 173 9.86 13.95 4.61
N ILE A 174 9.97 12.64 4.74
CA ILE A 174 8.88 11.69 4.51
C ILE A 174 8.33 11.31 5.89
N TYR A 175 7.03 11.48 6.07
CA TYR A 175 6.33 11.11 7.29
C TYR A 175 5.47 9.89 7.02
N VAL A 176 5.54 8.93 7.93
CA VAL A 176 4.78 7.69 7.88
C VAL A 176 3.84 7.66 9.08
N ARG A 177 2.54 7.62 8.83
CA ARG A 177 1.51 7.57 9.85
C ARG A 177 0.66 6.32 9.70
N PRO A 178 0.79 5.33 10.59
CA PRO A 178 -0.09 4.17 10.60
C PRO A 178 -1.50 4.57 11.06
N GLU A 179 -2.50 4.30 10.24
CA GLU A 179 -3.92 4.46 10.59
C GLU A 179 -4.50 3.13 11.11
N LYS A 180 -3.99 2.01 10.61
CA LYS A 180 -4.34 0.67 11.06
C LYS A 180 -3.11 -0.22 11.06
N VAL A 181 -2.91 -0.91 12.18
CA VAL A 181 -1.88 -1.94 12.37
C VAL A 181 -2.56 -3.11 13.11
N TRP A 182 -3.09 -4.07 12.33
CA TRP A 182 -3.93 -5.12 12.88
C TRP A 182 -3.10 -6.24 13.50
N ASN A 183 -3.51 -6.67 14.70
CA ASN A 183 -2.96 -7.84 15.43
C ASN A 183 -1.44 -7.77 15.66
N ARG A 184 -0.92 -6.59 16.00
CA ARG A 184 0.50 -6.34 16.31
C ARG A 184 0.65 -5.62 17.63
N ASN A 185 1.84 -5.72 18.19
CA ASN A 185 2.17 -5.06 19.45
C ASN A 185 3.58 -4.48 19.39
N SER A 186 3.67 -3.17 19.25
CA SER A 186 4.89 -2.39 19.34
C SER A 186 4.59 -1.05 20.01
N ASP A 187 5.51 -0.55 20.80
CA ASP A 187 5.33 0.71 21.58
C ASP A 187 5.13 1.93 20.69
N THR A 188 5.57 1.90 19.45
CA THR A 188 5.57 3.05 18.54
C THR A 188 4.66 2.88 17.33
N MET A 189 3.96 1.75 17.17
CA MET A 189 3.22 1.39 15.95
C MET A 189 2.11 2.37 15.56
N PHE A 190 1.60 3.19 16.48
CA PHE A 190 0.59 4.22 16.20
C PHE A 190 1.14 5.65 16.20
N LEU A 191 2.44 5.82 16.45
CA LEU A 191 3.08 7.13 16.36
C LEU A 191 3.38 7.48 14.89
N PRO A 192 3.38 8.76 14.52
CA PRO A 192 3.98 9.17 13.26
C PRO A 192 5.49 8.96 13.32
N HIS A 193 6.06 8.53 12.18
CA HIS A 193 7.50 8.31 12.02
C HIS A 193 8.05 9.23 10.94
N ILE A 194 9.34 9.55 11.02
CA ILE A 194 10.11 10.13 9.92
C ILE A 194 10.88 8.99 9.25
N TYR A 195 10.79 8.94 7.92
CA TYR A 195 11.60 8.07 7.08
C TYR A 195 12.61 8.90 6.29
N GLU A 196 13.85 8.48 6.31
CA GLU A 196 14.97 9.07 5.56
C GLU A 196 15.46 8.01 4.56
N PRO A 197 15.03 8.05 3.29
CA PRO A 197 15.32 6.99 2.31
C PRO A 197 16.82 6.77 2.07
N ASP A 198 17.61 7.84 2.06
CA ASP A 198 19.05 7.79 1.79
C ASP A 198 19.84 7.03 2.85
N THR A 199 19.37 7.04 4.08
CA THR A 199 20.02 6.39 5.23
C THR A 199 19.30 5.14 5.69
N GLY A 200 18.06 4.92 5.26
CA GLY A 200 17.15 3.88 5.75
C GLY A 200 16.57 4.16 7.14
N PHE A 201 16.89 5.29 7.76
CA PHE A 201 16.38 5.63 9.09
C PHE A 201 14.87 5.77 9.11
N PHE A 202 14.25 5.01 10.01
CA PHE A 202 12.82 5.04 10.28
C PHE A 202 12.61 5.17 11.80
N ARG A 203 12.13 6.34 12.25
CA ARG A 203 12.07 6.62 13.69
C ARG A 203 10.80 7.36 14.09
N PRO A 204 10.26 7.09 15.30
CA PRO A 204 9.08 7.80 15.80
C PRO A 204 9.37 9.28 16.06
N ILE A 205 8.34 10.11 15.89
CA ILE A 205 8.40 11.53 16.21
C ILE A 205 8.03 11.71 17.68
N LEU A 206 9.05 12.01 18.49
CA LEU A 206 8.89 12.17 19.94
C LEU A 206 9.10 13.63 20.42
N ASP A 207 9.61 14.52 19.57
CA ASP A 207 9.84 15.91 19.94
C ASP A 207 8.76 16.86 19.41
N GLY A 208 8.45 17.93 20.17
CA GLY A 208 7.35 18.84 19.89
C GLY A 208 7.53 19.66 18.61
N VAL A 209 8.77 19.99 18.21
CA VAL A 209 9.05 20.77 16.99
C VAL A 209 8.75 19.93 15.75
N LYS A 210 9.23 18.68 15.74
CA LYS A 210 8.96 17.73 14.64
C LYS A 210 7.49 17.36 14.59
N SER A 211 6.85 17.17 15.74
CA SER A 211 5.40 16.93 15.81
C SER A 211 4.61 18.09 15.21
N SER A 212 4.94 19.33 15.55
CA SER A 212 4.29 20.52 14.98
C SER A 212 4.45 20.59 13.47
N ARG A 213 5.64 20.32 12.94
CA ARG A 213 5.90 20.28 11.49
C ARG A 213 5.09 19.16 10.81
N PHE A 214 5.07 17.98 11.40
CA PHE A 214 4.25 16.87 10.90
C PHE A 214 2.76 17.28 10.80
N TYR A 215 2.18 17.85 11.85
CA TYR A 215 0.77 18.28 11.82
C TYR A 215 0.49 19.39 10.82
N GLN A 216 1.44 20.30 10.57
CA GLN A 216 1.33 21.29 9.49
C GLN A 216 1.30 20.63 8.12
N THR A 217 2.20 19.68 7.85
CA THR A 217 2.25 18.91 6.60
C THR A 217 0.97 18.11 6.38
N LEU A 218 0.47 17.47 7.43
CA LEU A 218 -0.80 16.74 7.40
C LEU A 218 -1.97 17.65 7.05
N ALA A 219 -2.09 18.81 7.71
CA ALA A 219 -3.16 19.76 7.44
C ALA A 219 -3.12 20.34 6.02
N GLN A 220 -1.92 20.54 5.46
CA GLN A 220 -1.78 20.94 4.06
C GLN A 220 -2.24 19.84 3.10
N ALA A 221 -1.78 18.61 3.32
CA ALA A 221 -2.13 17.47 2.46
C ALA A 221 -3.64 17.16 2.49
N GLN A 222 -4.29 17.34 3.64
CA GLN A 222 -5.75 17.17 3.76
C GLN A 222 -6.50 18.23 2.97
N ARG A 223 -6.15 19.50 3.08
CA ARG A 223 -6.77 20.59 2.30
C ARG A 223 -6.61 20.38 0.79
N SER A 224 -5.40 20.06 0.34
CA SER A 224 -5.16 19.78 -1.08
C SER A 224 -5.97 18.58 -1.59
N ALA A 225 -6.17 17.57 -0.74
CA ALA A 225 -6.97 16.39 -1.09
C ALA A 225 -8.47 16.73 -1.18
N GLU A 226 -8.99 17.56 -0.29
CA GLU A 226 -10.39 18.04 -0.32
C GLU A 226 -10.66 18.89 -1.57
N GLU A 227 -9.74 19.78 -1.95
CA GLU A 227 -9.80 20.56 -3.18
C GLU A 227 -9.80 19.66 -4.41
N GLN A 228 -8.88 18.68 -4.49
CA GLN A 228 -8.82 17.73 -5.62
C GLN A 228 -10.08 16.88 -5.75
N TYR A 229 -10.68 16.47 -4.64
CA TYR A 229 -11.91 15.68 -4.66
C TYR A 229 -13.12 16.51 -5.07
N ALA A 230 -13.16 17.81 -4.73
CA ALA A 230 -14.25 18.70 -5.13
C ALA A 230 -14.21 19.03 -6.64
N ASP A 231 -13.04 19.00 -7.27
CA ASP A 231 -12.81 19.29 -8.69
C ASP A 231 -12.93 18.05 -9.60
N SER A 232 -13.14 16.86 -9.03
CA SER A 232 -13.19 15.57 -9.76
C SER A 232 -14.63 15.06 -9.91
#